data_8c404405e6c174cd756d4da793b607a4
#
_entry.id   8c404405e6c174cd756d4da793b607a4
#
_cell.length_a   1.000
_cell.length_b   1.000
_cell.length_c   1.000
_cell.angle_alpha   90.00
_cell.angle_beta   90.00
_cell.angle_gamma   90.00
#
_symmetry.space_group_name_H-M   'P 1'
#
loop_
_entity.id
_entity.type
_entity.pdbx_description
1 polymer ?
#
loop_
_entity_poly.entity_id
_entity_poly.type
_entity_poly.pdbx_seq_one_letter_code
_entity_poly.pdbx_strand_id
1 'polypeptide(L)'
;TKNVADLLDYQVESMGLADGQRVLDAGCGVAGPAMHFARARNVEIEAVTVSDAQFRDARGRIEEAKLADRIRVTLGDYHALDEIYPHDHFDLVYMLESFGHSHDKPRLLEACLKVLKPGGTLYVKDLFEREPLLPAHIEPIRAEIEKINRAYRYNIADLYDVLRHVRRMGFILSSLKTVDLPLDKFENLTISNVFQELTGIARIDDWAKYIFPVEFYEMKCVKPEYAPGTGNSRYFLQNLYHMQVLGTRREDL
;
A
#
# COMPACT_ATOMS: atom_id res chain seq x y z
N THR A 1 2.14 14.39 16.94
CA THR A 1 2.97 15.23 16.05
C THR A 1 2.15 15.58 14.84
N LYS A 2 2.15 16.83 14.44
CA LYS A 2 1.43 17.36 13.27
C LYS A 2 1.60 16.46 12.05
N ASN A 3 2.73 15.83 11.90
CA ASN A 3 3.13 15.13 10.69
C ASN A 3 2.43 13.76 10.45
N VAL A 4 2.04 13.04 11.50
CA VAL A 4 1.36 11.74 11.35
C VAL A 4 -0.10 11.93 10.95
N ALA A 5 -0.80 12.88 11.56
CA ALA A 5 -2.19 13.19 11.21
C ALA A 5 -2.29 13.71 9.76
N ASP A 6 -1.42 14.65 9.38
CA ASP A 6 -1.37 15.20 8.01
C ASP A 6 -1.11 14.09 6.96
N LEU A 7 -0.24 13.11 7.27
CA LEU A 7 -0.01 11.97 6.40
C LEU A 7 -1.25 11.08 6.26
N LEU A 8 -1.95 10.81 7.37
CA LEU A 8 -3.15 9.99 7.35
C LEU A 8 -4.29 10.71 6.62
N ASP A 9 -4.44 12.02 6.77
CA ASP A 9 -5.41 12.83 6.01
C ASP A 9 -5.10 12.80 4.50
N TYR A 10 -3.83 12.94 4.14
CA TYR A 10 -3.39 12.77 2.75
C TYR A 10 -3.75 11.37 2.21
N GLN A 11 -3.57 10.32 3.01
CA GLN A 11 -3.87 8.95 2.61
C GLN A 11 -5.37 8.72 2.41
N VAL A 12 -6.24 9.34 3.24
CA VAL A 12 -7.70 9.32 3.04
C VAL A 12 -8.07 9.75 1.62
N GLU A 13 -7.50 10.87 1.17
CA GLU A 13 -7.76 11.41 -0.17
C GLU A 13 -7.09 10.57 -1.27
N SER A 14 -5.83 10.18 -1.07
CA SER A 14 -5.05 9.44 -2.07
C SER A 14 -5.65 8.07 -2.37
N MET A 15 -6.10 7.32 -1.35
CA MET A 15 -6.75 6.02 -1.57
C MET A 15 -8.19 6.16 -2.06
N GLY A 16 -8.81 7.33 -1.93
CA GLY A 16 -10.20 7.58 -2.29
C GLY A 16 -11.18 6.98 -1.29
N LEU A 17 -10.86 7.07 0.01
CA LEU A 17 -11.73 6.59 1.07
C LEU A 17 -13.01 7.42 1.13
N ALA A 18 -14.17 6.78 1.02
CA ALA A 18 -15.47 7.41 0.98
C ALA A 18 -16.45 6.79 1.98
N ASP A 19 -17.43 7.59 2.40
CA ASP A 19 -18.47 7.12 3.31
C ASP A 19 -19.26 5.92 2.75
N GLY A 20 -19.62 4.99 3.61
CA GLY A 20 -20.37 3.79 3.29
C GLY A 20 -19.54 2.64 2.74
N GLN A 21 -18.23 2.82 2.56
CA GLN A 21 -17.35 1.74 2.10
C GLN A 21 -17.10 0.71 3.19
N ARG A 22 -16.97 -0.54 2.76
CA ARG A 22 -16.39 -1.65 3.54
C ARG A 22 -14.92 -1.79 3.17
N VAL A 23 -14.07 -1.65 4.16
CA VAL A 23 -12.62 -1.47 4.00
C VAL A 23 -11.86 -2.58 4.72
N LEU A 24 -10.75 -3.05 4.14
CA LEU A 24 -9.82 -3.97 4.77
C LEU A 24 -8.46 -3.31 4.97
N ASP A 25 -8.01 -3.29 6.23
CA ASP A 25 -6.63 -2.96 6.62
C ASP A 25 -5.79 -4.24 6.66
N ALA A 26 -5.05 -4.51 5.60
CA ALA A 26 -4.26 -5.72 5.48
C ALA A 26 -2.85 -5.53 6.08
N GLY A 27 -2.73 -5.87 7.35
CA GLY A 27 -1.52 -5.68 8.15
C GLY A 27 -1.61 -4.46 9.07
N CYS A 28 -2.67 -4.39 9.84
CA CYS A 28 -3.09 -3.20 10.62
C CYS A 28 -2.16 -2.79 11.77
N GLY A 29 -1.19 -3.62 12.14
CA GLY A 29 -0.39 -3.38 13.35
C GLY A 29 -1.29 -3.20 14.57
N VAL A 30 -1.18 -2.05 15.22
CA VAL A 30 -2.01 -1.66 16.39
C VAL A 30 -3.22 -0.80 16.00
N ALA A 31 -3.65 -0.85 14.73
CA ALA A 31 -4.83 -0.19 14.16
C ALA A 31 -4.84 1.34 14.25
N GLY A 32 -3.68 2.00 14.34
CA GLY A 32 -3.60 3.47 14.37
C GLY A 32 -4.27 4.14 13.16
N PRO A 33 -3.85 3.82 11.92
CA PRO A 33 -4.48 4.32 10.71
C PRO A 33 -5.97 4.00 10.62
N ALA A 34 -6.39 2.77 10.92
CA ALA A 34 -7.79 2.36 10.88
C ALA A 34 -8.67 3.24 11.79
N MET A 35 -8.21 3.53 13.02
CA MET A 35 -8.94 4.42 13.94
C MET A 35 -9.04 5.86 13.41
N HIS A 36 -7.99 6.35 12.76
CA HIS A 36 -8.02 7.69 12.13
C HIS A 36 -9.03 7.72 10.98
N PHE A 37 -8.99 6.74 10.10
CA PHE A 37 -9.87 6.65 8.93
C PHE A 37 -11.34 6.48 9.31
N ALA A 38 -11.63 5.67 10.34
CA ALA A 38 -12.97 5.53 10.88
C ALA A 38 -13.52 6.84 11.50
N ARG A 39 -12.68 7.73 11.99
CA ARG A 39 -13.09 9.06 12.43
C ARG A 39 -13.27 10.05 11.27
N ALA A 40 -12.43 9.94 10.25
CA ALA A 40 -12.45 10.82 9.08
C ALA A 40 -13.64 10.54 8.14
N ARG A 41 -14.07 9.28 8.04
CA ARG A 41 -15.15 8.83 7.14
C ARG A 41 -16.08 7.85 7.85
N ASN A 42 -17.32 7.77 7.39
CA ASN A 42 -18.29 6.78 7.86
C ASN A 42 -18.07 5.44 7.12
N VAL A 43 -17.10 4.65 7.58
CA VAL A 43 -16.70 3.38 6.98
C VAL A 43 -16.72 2.23 8.00
N GLU A 44 -16.91 1.01 7.53
CA GLU A 44 -16.70 -0.23 8.30
C GLU A 44 -15.32 -0.78 7.94
N ILE A 45 -14.47 -1.03 8.94
CA ILE A 45 -13.09 -1.49 8.72
C ILE A 45 -12.91 -2.87 9.36
N GLU A 46 -12.58 -3.86 8.54
CA GLU A 46 -11.95 -5.09 8.98
C GLU A 46 -10.43 -4.89 8.96
N ALA A 47 -9.75 -5.40 9.98
CA ALA A 47 -8.31 -5.21 10.14
C ALA A 47 -7.64 -6.54 10.47
N VAL A 48 -6.53 -6.88 9.81
CA VAL A 48 -5.87 -8.17 9.99
C VAL A 48 -4.44 -7.97 10.45
N THR A 49 -4.01 -8.75 11.44
CA THR A 49 -2.61 -8.86 11.86
C THR A 49 -2.27 -10.30 12.22
N VAL A 50 -1.04 -10.73 11.93
CA VAL A 50 -0.51 -12.05 12.36
C VAL A 50 0.05 -12.02 13.79
N SER A 51 0.23 -10.85 14.37
CA SER A 51 0.84 -10.68 15.69
C SER A 51 -0.22 -10.70 16.80
N ASP A 52 -0.19 -11.72 17.65
CA ASP A 52 -1.08 -11.81 18.79
C ASP A 52 -0.92 -10.64 19.78
N ALA A 53 0.28 -10.10 19.94
CA ALA A 53 0.52 -8.91 20.76
C ALA A 53 -0.14 -7.67 20.14
N GLN A 54 0.01 -7.44 18.83
CA GLN A 54 -0.63 -6.33 18.13
C GLN A 54 -2.14 -6.47 18.11
N PHE A 55 -2.66 -7.68 17.92
CA PHE A 55 -4.09 -7.98 17.97
C PHE A 55 -4.71 -7.54 19.30
N ARG A 56 -4.08 -7.91 20.44
CA ARG A 56 -4.58 -7.52 21.77
C ARG A 56 -4.51 -6.00 21.99
N ASP A 57 -3.38 -5.38 21.61
CA ASP A 57 -3.20 -3.93 21.75
C ASP A 57 -4.19 -3.16 20.85
N ALA A 58 -4.36 -3.58 19.60
CA ALA A 58 -5.31 -2.96 18.66
C ALA A 58 -6.76 -2.99 19.21
N ARG A 59 -7.20 -4.15 19.72
CA ARG A 59 -8.53 -4.27 20.33
C ARG A 59 -8.72 -3.34 21.50
N GLY A 60 -7.76 -3.29 22.44
CA GLY A 60 -7.82 -2.39 23.59
C GLY A 60 -7.95 -0.93 23.16
N ARG A 61 -7.13 -0.48 22.21
CA ARG A 61 -7.17 0.88 21.68
C ARG A 61 -8.49 1.23 20.97
N ILE A 62 -9.05 0.28 20.22
CA ILE A 62 -10.33 0.46 19.52
C ILE A 62 -11.47 0.57 20.54
N GLU A 63 -11.48 -0.24 21.59
CA GLU A 63 -12.46 -0.17 22.68
C GLU A 63 -12.37 1.16 23.45
N GLU A 64 -11.17 1.58 23.84
CA GLU A 64 -10.91 2.89 24.47
C GLU A 64 -11.35 4.06 23.59
N ALA A 65 -11.14 3.94 22.28
CA ALA A 65 -11.54 4.94 21.28
C ALA A 65 -13.05 4.94 20.99
N LYS A 66 -13.83 3.97 21.49
CA LYS A 66 -15.27 3.75 21.23
C LYS A 66 -15.55 3.56 19.72
N LEU A 67 -14.73 2.76 19.06
CA LEU A 67 -14.82 2.46 17.63
C LEU A 67 -15.09 0.98 17.34
N ALA A 68 -15.43 0.17 18.37
CA ALA A 68 -15.61 -1.27 18.25
C ALA A 68 -16.85 -1.68 17.41
N ASP A 69 -17.77 -0.77 17.19
CA ASP A 69 -18.92 -0.91 16.29
C ASP A 69 -18.54 -0.70 14.81
N ARG A 70 -17.38 -0.10 14.54
CA ARG A 70 -16.93 0.27 13.20
C ARG A 70 -15.63 -0.40 12.77
N ILE A 71 -14.83 -0.86 13.71
CA ILE A 71 -13.54 -1.51 13.44
C ILE A 71 -13.50 -2.87 14.12
N ARG A 72 -13.29 -3.92 13.33
CA ARG A 72 -13.07 -5.28 13.83
C ARG A 72 -11.67 -5.75 13.49
N VAL A 73 -10.95 -6.30 14.48
CA VAL A 73 -9.60 -6.85 14.28
C VAL A 73 -9.67 -8.37 14.28
N THR A 74 -9.00 -8.99 13.34
CA THR A 74 -8.85 -10.44 13.20
C THR A 74 -7.38 -10.83 13.31
N LEU A 75 -7.08 -11.84 14.13
CA LEU A 75 -5.77 -12.46 14.15
C LEU A 75 -5.70 -13.46 12.99
N GLY A 76 -4.88 -13.16 11.98
CA GLY A 76 -4.81 -13.97 10.77
C GLY A 76 -3.70 -13.54 9.83
N ASP A 77 -3.40 -14.40 8.85
CA ASP A 77 -2.43 -14.13 7.81
C ASP A 77 -3.10 -13.48 6.59
N TYR A 78 -2.63 -12.33 6.16
CA TYR A 78 -3.18 -11.64 4.99
C TYR A 78 -2.93 -12.40 3.66
N HIS A 79 -2.05 -13.40 3.64
CA HIS A 79 -1.94 -14.29 2.48
C HIS A 79 -3.16 -15.24 2.34
N ALA A 80 -3.96 -15.38 3.39
CA ALA A 80 -5.15 -16.20 3.44
C ALA A 80 -6.45 -15.39 3.56
N LEU A 81 -6.48 -14.14 3.07
CA LEU A 81 -7.67 -13.28 3.15
C LEU A 81 -8.91 -13.91 2.53
N ASP A 82 -8.76 -14.66 1.44
CA ASP A 82 -9.83 -15.38 0.75
C ASP A 82 -10.35 -16.62 1.50
N GLU A 83 -9.70 -17.01 2.59
CA GLU A 83 -10.18 -18.02 3.55
C GLU A 83 -10.84 -17.37 4.78
N ILE A 84 -10.47 -16.12 5.08
CA ILE A 84 -10.99 -15.36 6.23
C ILE A 84 -12.25 -14.60 5.86
N TYR A 85 -12.32 -14.04 4.65
CA TYR A 85 -13.40 -13.18 4.19
C TYR A 85 -14.05 -13.70 2.91
N PRO A 86 -15.34 -13.39 2.69
CA PRO A 86 -16.02 -13.73 1.45
C PRO A 86 -15.36 -13.07 0.23
N HIS A 87 -15.50 -13.68 -0.93
CA HIS A 87 -15.17 -13.04 -2.20
C HIS A 87 -16.05 -11.82 -2.43
N ASP A 88 -15.53 -10.85 -3.20
CA ASP A 88 -16.26 -9.65 -3.62
C ASP A 88 -16.87 -8.86 -2.45
N HIS A 89 -16.12 -8.73 -1.37
CA HIS A 89 -16.62 -8.22 -0.10
C HIS A 89 -16.24 -6.75 0.18
N PHE A 90 -15.02 -6.36 -0.18
CA PHE A 90 -14.47 -5.04 0.15
C PHE A 90 -14.50 -4.08 -1.02
N ASP A 91 -14.82 -2.81 -0.73
CA ASP A 91 -14.71 -1.71 -1.67
C ASP A 91 -13.27 -1.22 -1.79
N LEU A 92 -12.51 -1.32 -0.69
CA LEU A 92 -11.11 -0.90 -0.58
C LEU A 92 -10.33 -1.90 0.29
N VAL A 93 -9.18 -2.34 -0.21
CA VAL A 93 -8.13 -3.00 0.59
C VAL A 93 -6.92 -2.07 0.60
N TYR A 94 -6.39 -1.75 1.77
CA TYR A 94 -5.18 -0.95 1.86
C TYR A 94 -4.08 -1.63 2.66
N MET A 95 -2.84 -1.30 2.32
CA MET A 95 -1.62 -1.70 2.99
C MET A 95 -0.74 -0.46 3.18
N LEU A 96 -0.48 -0.12 4.44
CA LEU A 96 0.37 1.00 4.81
C LEU A 96 1.60 0.46 5.51
N GLU A 97 2.71 0.36 4.78
CA GLU A 97 3.98 -0.19 5.27
C GLU A 97 3.86 -1.63 5.82
N SER A 98 2.94 -2.41 5.24
CA SER A 98 2.72 -3.82 5.57
C SER A 98 2.99 -4.78 4.41
N PHE A 99 2.94 -4.29 3.17
CA PHE A 99 3.21 -5.07 1.96
C PHE A 99 4.66 -5.58 1.92
N GLY A 100 5.59 -4.76 2.40
CA GLY A 100 7.01 -5.10 2.49
C GLY A 100 7.31 -6.31 3.39
N HIS A 101 6.43 -6.64 4.34
CA HIS A 101 6.59 -7.83 5.20
C HIS A 101 6.14 -9.14 4.53
N SER A 102 5.44 -9.07 3.39
CA SER A 102 4.96 -10.27 2.72
C SER A 102 6.13 -11.14 2.21
N HIS A 103 6.08 -12.42 2.52
CA HIS A 103 7.02 -13.41 2.02
C HIS A 103 6.61 -13.96 0.64
N ASP A 104 5.32 -13.85 0.28
CA ASP A 104 4.75 -14.26 -1.00
C ASP A 104 3.79 -13.17 -1.53
N LYS A 105 4.36 -12.18 -2.20
CA LYS A 105 3.60 -11.05 -2.76
C LYS A 105 2.59 -11.47 -3.84
N PRO A 106 2.89 -12.42 -4.75
CA PRO A 106 1.90 -12.94 -5.67
C PRO A 106 0.67 -13.53 -4.96
N ARG A 107 0.87 -14.36 -3.94
CA ARG A 107 -0.24 -14.95 -3.17
C ARG A 107 -1.06 -13.88 -2.44
N LEU A 108 -0.39 -12.89 -1.83
CA LEU A 108 -1.04 -11.78 -1.18
C LEU A 108 -1.90 -10.96 -2.14
N LEU A 109 -1.37 -10.62 -3.31
CA LEU A 109 -2.10 -9.89 -4.36
C LEU A 109 -3.29 -10.68 -4.88
N GLU A 110 -3.15 -12.00 -5.03
CA GLU A 110 -4.26 -12.89 -5.41
C GLU A 110 -5.37 -12.90 -4.35
N ALA A 111 -5.00 -13.01 -3.07
CA ALA A 111 -5.94 -12.96 -1.96
C ALA A 111 -6.71 -11.63 -1.93
N CYS A 112 -6.00 -10.50 -2.12
CA CYS A 112 -6.63 -9.18 -2.23
C CYS A 112 -7.59 -9.10 -3.41
N LEU A 113 -7.20 -9.62 -4.59
CA LEU A 113 -8.06 -9.62 -5.77
C LEU A 113 -9.37 -10.37 -5.54
N LYS A 114 -9.31 -11.51 -4.83
CA LYS A 114 -10.51 -12.33 -4.54
C LYS A 114 -11.48 -11.63 -3.62
N VAL A 115 -10.99 -10.99 -2.56
CA VAL A 115 -11.86 -10.34 -1.56
C VAL A 115 -12.35 -8.95 -1.97
N LEU A 116 -11.71 -8.30 -2.93
CA LEU A 116 -12.18 -7.04 -3.50
C LEU A 116 -13.42 -7.25 -4.37
N LYS A 117 -14.38 -6.34 -4.26
CA LYS A 117 -15.52 -6.25 -5.19
C LYS A 117 -15.03 -5.91 -6.60
N PRO A 118 -15.76 -6.29 -7.67
CA PRO A 118 -15.56 -5.69 -8.98
C PRO A 118 -15.63 -4.15 -8.88
N GLY A 119 -14.65 -3.44 -9.46
CA GLY A 119 -14.47 -2.00 -9.29
C GLY A 119 -13.80 -1.58 -7.99
N GLY A 120 -13.56 -2.50 -7.06
CA GLY A 120 -12.89 -2.24 -5.79
C GLY A 120 -11.41 -1.90 -5.96
N THR A 121 -10.88 -1.18 -4.99
CA THR A 121 -9.52 -0.62 -5.04
C THR A 121 -8.57 -1.36 -4.11
N LEU A 122 -7.39 -1.70 -4.60
CA LEU A 122 -6.21 -2.03 -3.81
C LEU A 122 -5.29 -0.80 -3.75
N TYR A 123 -4.98 -0.37 -2.53
CA TYR A 123 -4.04 0.72 -2.27
C TYR A 123 -2.85 0.22 -1.46
N VAL A 124 -1.65 0.39 -1.97
CA VAL A 124 -0.40 0.02 -1.31
C VAL A 124 0.50 1.25 -1.21
N LYS A 125 0.88 1.63 0.00
CA LYS A 125 1.93 2.60 0.27
C LYS A 125 3.03 1.90 1.03
N ASP A 126 4.19 1.72 0.39
CA ASP A 126 5.30 0.96 0.98
C ASP A 126 6.66 1.36 0.38
N LEU A 127 7.70 0.74 0.90
CA LEU A 127 9.07 0.79 0.44
C LEU A 127 9.27 -0.18 -0.72
N PHE A 128 9.99 0.29 -1.74
CA PHE A 128 10.45 -0.53 -2.86
C PHE A 128 11.94 -0.35 -3.04
N GLU A 129 12.61 -1.31 -3.66
CA GLU A 129 14.01 -1.21 -4.00
C GLU A 129 14.25 0.01 -4.89
N ARG A 130 15.29 0.77 -4.59
CA ARG A 130 15.71 1.85 -5.45
C ARG A 130 16.38 1.31 -6.68
N GLU A 131 15.98 1.79 -7.86
CA GLU A 131 16.63 1.48 -9.12
C GLU A 131 18.06 2.04 -9.15
N PRO A 132 19.09 1.20 -9.34
CA PRO A 132 20.46 1.69 -9.42
C PRO A 132 20.70 2.46 -10.73
N LEU A 133 21.03 3.74 -10.62
CA LEU A 133 21.32 4.61 -11.77
C LEU A 133 22.67 4.30 -12.44
N LEU A 134 23.60 3.71 -11.72
CA LEU A 134 24.92 3.33 -12.20
C LEU A 134 25.27 1.92 -11.73
N PRO A 135 26.04 1.14 -12.49
CA PRO A 135 26.47 -0.20 -12.06
C PRO A 135 27.18 -0.22 -10.71
N ALA A 136 27.92 0.85 -10.38
CA ALA A 136 28.60 0.99 -9.09
C ALA A 136 27.64 1.13 -7.89
N HIS A 137 26.35 1.42 -8.11
CA HIS A 137 25.35 1.57 -7.06
C HIS A 137 24.66 0.23 -6.70
N ILE A 138 24.77 -0.79 -7.53
CA ILE A 138 24.05 -2.07 -7.35
C ILE A 138 24.38 -2.72 -6.02
N GLU A 139 25.67 -2.99 -5.77
CA GLU A 139 26.09 -3.68 -4.54
C GLU A 139 25.87 -2.84 -3.27
N PRO A 140 26.15 -1.52 -3.24
CA PRO A 140 25.81 -0.69 -2.10
C PRO A 140 24.32 -0.70 -1.76
N ILE A 141 23.44 -0.53 -2.74
CA ILE A 141 21.97 -0.56 -2.55
C ILE A 141 21.54 -1.92 -1.99
N ARG A 142 21.99 -3.01 -2.61
CA ARG A 142 21.65 -4.37 -2.16
C ARG A 142 22.08 -4.63 -0.71
N ALA A 143 23.29 -4.25 -0.35
CA ALA A 143 23.80 -4.43 1.00
C ALA A 143 23.00 -3.67 2.04
N GLU A 144 22.54 -2.45 1.73
CA GLU A 144 21.70 -1.67 2.64
C GLU A 144 20.28 -2.23 2.74
N ILE A 145 19.68 -2.71 1.61
CA ILE A 145 18.40 -3.40 1.60
C ILE A 145 18.42 -4.65 2.48
N GLU A 146 19.49 -5.45 2.41
CA GLU A 146 19.63 -6.64 3.26
C GLU A 146 19.65 -6.30 4.75
N LYS A 147 20.28 -5.19 5.14
CA LYS A 147 20.27 -4.71 6.53
C LYS A 147 18.85 -4.33 6.98
N ILE A 148 18.11 -3.60 6.14
CA ILE A 148 16.73 -3.20 6.43
C ILE A 148 15.84 -4.44 6.54
N ASN A 149 15.92 -5.35 5.57
CA ASN A 149 15.15 -6.59 5.55
C ASN A 149 15.38 -7.42 6.83
N ARG A 150 16.64 -7.54 7.27
CA ARG A 150 17.00 -8.26 8.49
C ARG A 150 16.48 -7.57 9.76
N ALA A 151 16.66 -6.24 9.85
CA ALA A 151 16.28 -5.47 11.04
C ALA A 151 14.77 -5.44 11.27
N TYR A 152 14.00 -5.25 10.22
CA TYR A 152 12.54 -5.07 10.28
C TYR A 152 11.75 -6.30 9.82
N ARG A 153 12.41 -7.40 9.47
CA ARG A 153 11.78 -8.59 8.87
C ARG A 153 10.98 -8.23 7.62
N TYR A 154 11.53 -7.33 6.85
CA TYR A 154 11.01 -6.96 5.54
C TYR A 154 11.45 -7.96 4.47
N ASN A 155 10.76 -7.94 3.37
CA ASN A 155 11.11 -8.53 2.09
C ASN A 155 10.82 -7.46 1.04
N ILE A 156 11.65 -6.40 1.04
CA ILE A 156 11.51 -5.26 0.13
C ILE A 156 11.56 -5.78 -1.30
N ALA A 157 10.63 -5.34 -2.13
CA ALA A 157 10.49 -5.82 -3.49
C ALA A 157 11.00 -4.82 -4.51
N ASP A 158 11.43 -5.35 -5.64
CA ASP A 158 11.54 -4.59 -6.88
C ASP A 158 10.16 -4.13 -7.34
N LEU A 159 10.03 -2.84 -7.65
CA LEU A 159 8.78 -2.23 -8.08
C LEU A 159 8.26 -2.84 -9.40
N TYR A 160 9.15 -3.10 -10.34
CA TYR A 160 8.76 -3.63 -11.67
C TYR A 160 8.25 -5.06 -11.57
N ASP A 161 8.81 -5.86 -10.68
CA ASP A 161 8.32 -7.22 -10.42
C ASP A 161 6.91 -7.19 -9.83
N VAL A 162 6.65 -6.31 -8.87
CA VAL A 162 5.31 -6.11 -8.29
C VAL A 162 4.32 -5.65 -9.37
N LEU A 163 4.66 -4.66 -10.17
CA LEU A 163 3.82 -4.18 -11.27
C LEU A 163 3.52 -5.28 -12.30
N ARG A 164 4.50 -6.14 -12.58
CA ARG A 164 4.33 -7.30 -13.47
C ARG A 164 3.29 -8.27 -12.91
N HIS A 165 3.36 -8.59 -11.61
CA HIS A 165 2.39 -9.46 -10.94
C HIS A 165 0.99 -8.84 -10.92
N VAL A 166 0.86 -7.59 -10.52
CA VAL A 166 -0.40 -6.82 -10.51
C VAL A 166 -1.11 -6.91 -11.88
N ARG A 167 -0.37 -6.65 -12.96
CA ARG A 167 -0.93 -6.70 -14.32
C ARG A 167 -1.29 -8.12 -14.78
N ARG A 168 -0.45 -9.11 -14.46
CA ARG A 168 -0.73 -10.53 -14.81
C ARG A 168 -1.96 -11.08 -14.11
N MET A 169 -2.25 -10.61 -12.91
CA MET A 169 -3.46 -10.98 -12.16
C MET A 169 -4.73 -10.31 -12.70
N GLY A 170 -4.58 -9.32 -13.57
CA GLY A 170 -5.70 -8.60 -14.17
C GLY A 170 -6.11 -7.33 -13.46
N PHE A 171 -5.37 -6.86 -12.47
CA PHE A 171 -5.59 -5.53 -11.91
C PHE A 171 -5.33 -4.43 -12.96
N ILE A 172 -6.12 -3.38 -12.87
CA ILE A 172 -5.90 -2.14 -13.62
C ILE A 172 -5.06 -1.21 -12.74
N LEU A 173 -3.84 -0.88 -13.17
CA LEU A 173 -3.03 0.12 -12.48
C LEU A 173 -3.66 1.50 -12.72
N SER A 174 -4.23 2.08 -11.68
CA SER A 174 -4.90 3.39 -11.74
C SER A 174 -3.92 4.54 -11.50
N SER A 175 -3.02 4.39 -10.54
CA SER A 175 -1.95 5.37 -10.32
C SER A 175 -0.74 4.72 -9.67
N LEU A 176 0.42 5.29 -9.95
CA LEU A 176 1.69 5.01 -9.30
C LEU A 176 2.41 6.34 -9.15
N LYS A 177 2.74 6.71 -7.93
CA LYS A 177 3.44 7.96 -7.64
C LYS A 177 4.29 7.83 -6.39
N THR A 178 5.29 8.68 -6.26
CA THR A 178 5.98 8.87 -5.00
C THR A 178 5.06 9.54 -3.99
N VAL A 179 5.29 9.29 -2.72
CA VAL A 179 4.56 9.98 -1.66
C VAL A 179 4.96 11.45 -1.67
N ASP A 180 4.08 12.28 -2.20
CA ASP A 180 4.31 13.73 -2.31
C ASP A 180 3.87 14.41 -1.02
N LEU A 181 4.77 14.41 -0.05
CA LEU A 181 4.59 15.15 1.18
C LEU A 181 5.34 16.49 1.06
N PRO A 182 4.75 17.60 1.51
CA PRO A 182 5.44 18.87 1.57
C PRO A 182 6.57 18.78 2.62
N LEU A 183 7.75 18.34 2.18
CA LEU A 183 8.93 18.09 3.02
C LEU A 183 9.41 19.38 3.74
N ASP A 184 9.11 20.55 3.22
CA ASP A 184 9.31 21.85 3.83
C ASP A 184 8.57 22.01 5.17
N LYS A 185 7.51 21.23 5.42
CA LYS A 185 6.78 21.19 6.68
C LYS A 185 7.35 20.21 7.70
N PHE A 186 8.29 19.38 7.30
CA PHE A 186 8.96 18.41 8.17
C PHE A 186 10.26 19.01 8.71
N GLU A 187 10.17 19.70 9.82
CA GLU A 187 11.35 20.11 10.58
C GLU A 187 12.08 18.86 11.08
N ASN A 188 13.35 18.71 10.71
CA ASN A 188 14.27 17.64 11.16
C ASN A 188 13.90 16.20 10.72
N LEU A 189 13.85 15.94 9.41
CA LEU A 189 13.96 14.59 8.88
C LEU A 189 15.35 14.02 9.24
N THR A 190 15.50 13.50 10.44
CA THR A 190 16.65 12.68 10.81
C THR A 190 16.25 11.23 10.77
N ILE A 191 17.08 10.37 10.15
CA ILE A 191 16.99 8.93 10.37
C ILE A 191 17.14 8.72 11.87
N SER A 192 16.13 8.13 12.51
CA SER A 192 16.13 7.98 13.95
C SER A 192 17.36 7.18 14.40
N ASN A 193 17.88 7.47 15.57
CA ASN A 193 18.94 6.66 16.17
C ASN A 193 18.54 5.19 16.24
N VAL A 194 17.27 4.90 16.50
CA VAL A 194 16.74 3.53 16.53
C VAL A 194 16.88 2.84 15.17
N PHE A 195 16.62 3.53 14.06
CA PHE A 195 16.82 2.98 12.73
C PHE A 195 18.29 2.65 12.48
N GLN A 196 19.19 3.55 12.85
CA GLN A 196 20.64 3.33 12.70
C GLN A 196 21.13 2.15 13.56
N GLU A 197 20.66 2.05 14.80
CA GLU A 197 20.99 0.95 15.71
C GLU A 197 20.50 -0.40 15.18
N LEU A 198 19.25 -0.47 14.72
CA LEU A 198 18.66 -1.70 14.22
C LEU A 198 19.26 -2.17 12.89
N THR A 199 19.53 -1.25 11.98
CA THR A 199 20.05 -1.58 10.64
C THR A 199 21.56 -1.71 10.61
N GLY A 200 22.27 -1.17 11.60
CA GLY A 200 23.73 -1.05 11.60
C GLY A 200 24.24 -0.11 10.48
N ILE A 201 23.35 0.75 9.93
CA ILE A 201 23.76 1.77 8.98
C ILE A 201 24.61 2.82 9.72
N ALA A 202 25.80 3.07 9.23
CA ALA A 202 26.68 4.07 9.80
C ALA A 202 26.03 5.46 9.75
N ARG A 203 26.44 6.34 10.67
CA ARG A 203 26.01 7.74 10.63
C ARG A 203 26.30 8.35 9.27
N ILE A 204 25.29 8.96 8.66
CA ILE A 204 25.43 9.61 7.36
C ILE A 204 25.96 11.01 7.62
N ASP A 205 27.20 11.23 7.29
CA ASP A 205 27.87 12.53 7.47
C ASP A 205 27.70 13.45 6.23
N ASP A 206 27.42 12.87 5.07
CA ASP A 206 27.23 13.60 3.80
C ASP A 206 26.01 13.03 3.05
N TRP A 207 24.85 13.62 3.31
CA TRP A 207 23.58 13.23 2.67
C TRP A 207 23.59 13.40 1.15
N ALA A 208 24.41 14.30 0.61
CA ALA A 208 24.50 14.52 -0.82
C ALA A 208 25.15 13.34 -1.57
N LYS A 209 25.94 12.55 -0.85
CA LYS A 209 26.64 11.36 -1.39
C LYS A 209 25.98 10.05 -1.00
N TYR A 210 25.07 10.06 -0.02
CA TYR A 210 24.41 8.86 0.42
C TYR A 210 23.35 8.41 -0.59
N ILE A 211 23.45 7.14 -1.01
CA ILE A 211 22.47 6.54 -1.88
C ILE A 211 21.42 5.87 -1.00
N PHE A 212 20.25 6.49 -0.90
CA PHE A 212 19.13 5.90 -0.16
C PHE A 212 18.70 4.61 -0.88
N PRO A 213 18.66 3.45 -0.22
CA PRO A 213 18.50 2.16 -0.90
C PRO A 213 17.06 1.86 -1.31
N VAL A 214 16.10 2.64 -0.81
CA VAL A 214 14.67 2.41 -1.03
C VAL A 214 13.98 3.69 -1.47
N GLU A 215 12.84 3.51 -2.10
CA GLU A 215 11.92 4.59 -2.49
C GLU A 215 10.52 4.27 -1.99
N PHE A 216 9.78 5.31 -1.56
CA PHE A 216 8.39 5.16 -1.17
C PHE A 216 7.48 5.40 -2.36
N TYR A 217 6.62 4.44 -2.63
CA TYR A 217 5.58 4.57 -3.65
C TYR A 217 4.19 4.33 -3.08
N GLU A 218 3.25 5.05 -3.65
CA GLU A 218 1.83 4.76 -3.58
C GLU A 218 1.41 4.11 -4.89
N MET A 219 0.87 2.92 -4.80
CA MET A 219 0.30 2.19 -5.91
C MET A 219 -1.19 2.00 -5.69
N LYS A 220 -2.01 2.43 -6.64
CA LYS A 220 -3.46 2.24 -6.64
C LYS A 220 -3.85 1.37 -7.81
N CYS A 221 -4.49 0.24 -7.51
CA CYS A 221 -4.96 -0.71 -8.49
C CYS A 221 -6.45 -0.92 -8.33
N VAL A 222 -7.15 -1.22 -9.42
CA VAL A 222 -8.59 -1.47 -9.42
C VAL A 222 -8.85 -2.88 -9.93
N LYS A 223 -9.68 -3.64 -9.22
CA LYS A 223 -10.23 -4.91 -9.73
C LYS A 223 -11.17 -4.60 -10.88
N PRO A 224 -10.97 -5.19 -12.08
CA PRO A 224 -11.87 -4.92 -13.20
C PRO A 224 -13.30 -5.34 -12.89
N GLU A 225 -14.27 -4.58 -13.39
CA GLU A 225 -15.69 -4.91 -13.25
C GLU A 225 -16.09 -6.15 -14.06
N TYR A 226 -15.29 -6.50 -15.05
CA TYR A 226 -15.53 -7.63 -15.97
C TYR A 226 -14.33 -8.56 -16.00
N ALA A 227 -14.59 -9.84 -16.19
CA ALA A 227 -13.55 -10.85 -16.29
C ALA A 227 -12.55 -10.51 -17.40
N PRO A 228 -11.23 -10.68 -17.17
CA PRO A 228 -10.21 -10.51 -18.19
C PRO A 228 -10.52 -11.39 -19.41
N GLY A 229 -10.38 -10.85 -20.61
CA GLY A 229 -10.55 -11.60 -21.86
C GLY A 229 -11.98 -11.62 -22.42
N THR A 230 -12.98 -11.06 -21.74
CA THR A 230 -14.28 -10.79 -22.37
C THR A 230 -14.13 -9.55 -23.26
N GLY A 231 -14.43 -9.67 -24.56
CA GLY A 231 -14.25 -8.61 -25.54
C GLY A 231 -15.06 -7.32 -25.31
N ASN A 232 -15.84 -7.27 -24.24
CA ASN A 232 -16.66 -6.15 -23.81
C ASN A 232 -16.21 -5.58 -22.46
N SER A 233 -14.94 -5.74 -22.09
CA SER A 233 -14.49 -5.13 -20.84
C SER A 233 -14.60 -3.61 -20.91
N ARG A 234 -15.13 -2.98 -19.87
CA ARG A 234 -15.15 -1.52 -19.70
C ARG A 234 -13.75 -0.92 -19.90
N TYR A 235 -12.73 -1.65 -19.53
CA TYR A 235 -11.33 -1.30 -19.76
C TYR A 235 -10.98 -1.17 -21.24
N PHE A 236 -11.45 -2.06 -22.10
CA PHE A 236 -11.25 -1.96 -23.55
C PHE A 236 -11.97 -0.73 -24.11
N LEU A 237 -13.20 -0.47 -23.67
CA LEU A 237 -13.97 0.70 -24.08
C LEU A 237 -13.34 2.01 -23.57
N GLN A 238 -12.79 2.05 -22.37
CA GLN A 238 -12.07 3.20 -21.83
C GLN A 238 -10.79 3.49 -22.62
N ASN A 239 -10.03 2.47 -23.01
CA ASN A 239 -8.86 2.64 -23.84
C ASN A 239 -9.22 3.15 -25.24
N LEU A 240 -10.28 2.64 -25.85
CA LEU A 240 -10.80 3.15 -27.12
C LEU A 240 -11.25 4.61 -27.00
N TYR A 241 -11.94 4.96 -25.93
CA TYR A 241 -12.35 6.33 -25.65
C TYR A 241 -11.14 7.26 -25.49
N HIS A 242 -10.12 6.84 -24.76
CA HIS A 242 -8.87 7.60 -24.63
C HIS A 242 -8.15 7.78 -25.97
N MET A 243 -8.11 6.75 -26.79
CA MET A 243 -7.55 6.82 -28.13
C MET A 243 -8.35 7.79 -29.04
N GLN A 244 -9.66 7.85 -28.89
CA GLN A 244 -10.50 8.79 -29.64
C GLN A 244 -10.37 10.23 -29.16
N VAL A 245 -10.13 10.45 -27.86
CA VAL A 245 -9.93 11.80 -27.29
C VAL A 245 -8.54 12.35 -27.61
N LEU A 246 -7.54 11.48 -27.74
CA LEU A 246 -6.16 11.87 -28.07
C LEU A 246 -5.86 11.80 -29.58
N GLY A 247 -6.70 11.11 -30.35
CA GLY A 247 -6.61 11.05 -31.82
C GLY A 247 -7.50 12.09 -32.49
N THR A 248 -7.22 12.35 -33.74
CA THR A 248 -8.08 13.17 -34.64
C THR A 248 -9.53 12.75 -34.53
N ARG A 249 -10.42 13.70 -34.32
CA ARG A 249 -11.85 13.45 -34.35
C ARG A 249 -12.20 12.84 -35.72
N ARG A 250 -13.11 11.87 -35.70
CA ARG A 250 -13.57 11.22 -36.95
C ARG A 250 -14.14 12.21 -37.97
N GLU A 251 -14.50 13.40 -37.51
CA GLU A 251 -14.99 14.53 -38.30
C GLU A 251 -13.86 15.28 -39.05
N ASP A 252 -12.60 15.02 -38.64
CA ASP A 252 -11.41 15.63 -39.23
C ASP A 252 -10.72 14.69 -40.26
N LEU A 253 -11.32 13.51 -40.52
CA LEU A 253 -10.95 12.54 -41.54
C LEU A 253 -11.97 12.54 -42.69
#